data_74c1836c2928971806dbe76f50832ef9
#
_entry.id   74c1836c2928971806dbe76f50832ef9
#
_cell.length_a   1.000
_cell.length_b   1.000
_cell.length_c   1.000
_cell.angle_alpha   90.00
_cell.angle_beta   90.00
_cell.angle_gamma   90.00
#
_symmetry.space_group_name_H-M   'P 1'
#
loop_
_entity.id
_entity.type
_entity.pdbx_description
1 polymer ?
#
loop_
_entity_poly.entity_id
_entity_poly.type
_entity_poly.pdbx_seq_one_letter_code
_entity_poly.pdbx_strand_id
1 'polypeptide(L)'
;MDRTTIVSDINALLHITAGCLANWLDEILPRVTDSWWEDCVLSSLSYSQREVAENRNFSKLSDFDLAALLRIADKSWYDMRTVAYLPTSERECVRDMISVRNNWAHCSAELPDKDTILRDLNIILKFAQQVNCEHAVYSKISELTAFIEKPGSIAVPPQRAE
;
A
#
# COMPACT_ATOMS: atom_id res chain seq x y z
N MET A 1 -6.06 -21.83 -8.76
CA MET A 1 -5.32 -20.56 -8.81
C MET A 1 -3.85 -20.85 -8.55
N ASP A 2 -3.00 -20.53 -9.47
CA ASP A 2 -1.58 -20.78 -9.34
C ASP A 2 -0.83 -19.59 -8.71
N ARG A 3 0.46 -19.76 -8.47
CA ARG A 3 1.34 -18.73 -7.90
C ARG A 3 1.29 -17.41 -8.67
N THR A 4 1.36 -17.49 -10.00
CA THR A 4 1.39 -16.31 -10.86
C THR A 4 0.12 -15.50 -10.72
N THR A 5 -1.04 -16.17 -10.63
CA THR A 5 -2.34 -15.52 -10.42
C THR A 5 -2.41 -14.84 -9.06
N ILE A 6 -1.93 -15.47 -7.98
CA ILE A 6 -1.91 -14.88 -6.64
C ILE A 6 -1.05 -13.61 -6.62
N VAL A 7 0.16 -13.68 -7.16
CA VAL A 7 1.07 -12.52 -7.24
C VAL A 7 0.44 -11.39 -8.07
N SER A 8 -0.14 -11.73 -9.22
CA SER A 8 -0.81 -10.76 -10.09
C SER A 8 -2.00 -10.09 -9.39
N ASP A 9 -2.83 -10.84 -8.70
CA ASP A 9 -3.99 -10.32 -7.99
C ASP A 9 -3.59 -9.41 -6.83
N ILE A 10 -2.58 -9.78 -6.06
CA ILE A 10 -2.08 -8.94 -4.98
C ILE A 10 -1.45 -7.65 -5.52
N ASN A 11 -0.65 -7.73 -6.57
CA ASN A 11 -0.10 -6.54 -7.21
C ASN A 11 -1.20 -5.62 -7.77
N ALA A 12 -2.26 -6.17 -8.32
CA ALA A 12 -3.43 -5.40 -8.76
C ALA A 12 -4.11 -4.70 -7.58
N LEU A 13 -4.28 -5.37 -6.43
CA LEU A 13 -4.80 -4.75 -5.21
C LEU A 13 -3.90 -3.60 -4.72
N LEU A 14 -2.59 -3.79 -4.72
CA LEU A 14 -1.64 -2.74 -4.33
C LEU A 14 -1.74 -1.53 -5.25
N HIS A 15 -1.90 -1.74 -6.55
CA HIS A 15 -2.09 -0.66 -7.51
C HIS A 15 -3.39 0.12 -7.27
N ILE A 16 -4.49 -0.57 -6.99
CA ILE A 16 -5.78 0.06 -6.69
C ILE A 16 -5.70 0.86 -5.38
N THR A 17 -5.06 0.31 -4.35
CA THR A 17 -4.87 1.02 -3.08
C THR A 17 -4.02 2.28 -3.24
N ALA A 18 -3.08 2.30 -4.17
CA ALA A 18 -2.32 3.50 -4.50
C ALA A 18 -3.23 4.64 -4.98
N GLY A 19 -4.19 4.35 -5.87
CA GLY A 19 -5.18 5.31 -6.32
C GLY A 19 -6.07 5.83 -5.19
N CYS A 20 -6.51 4.95 -4.30
CA CYS A 20 -7.31 5.32 -3.13
C CYS A 20 -6.51 6.20 -2.16
N LEU A 21 -5.26 5.86 -1.92
CA LEU A 21 -4.36 6.66 -1.06
C LEU A 21 -4.12 8.05 -1.65
N ALA A 22 -3.90 8.15 -2.96
CA ALA A 22 -3.74 9.43 -3.64
C ALA A 22 -4.97 10.32 -3.44
N ASN A 23 -6.17 9.77 -3.60
CA ASN A 23 -7.41 10.51 -3.38
C ASN A 23 -7.58 10.94 -1.90
N TRP A 24 -7.26 10.04 -0.98
CA TRP A 24 -7.33 10.34 0.46
C TRP A 24 -6.37 11.46 0.86
N LEU A 25 -5.13 11.42 0.37
CA LEU A 25 -4.15 12.48 0.61
C LEU A 25 -4.56 13.81 -0.05
N ASP A 26 -5.17 13.75 -1.23
CA ASP A 26 -5.62 14.95 -1.96
C ASP A 26 -6.76 15.70 -1.24
N GLU A 27 -7.50 15.02 -0.39
CA GLU A 27 -8.51 15.64 0.47
C GLU A 27 -7.90 16.30 1.72
N ILE A 28 -6.77 15.83 2.21
CA ILE A 28 -6.18 16.26 3.49
C ILE A 28 -5.07 17.30 3.27
N LEU A 29 -4.10 17.00 2.42
CA LEU A 29 -2.88 17.79 2.27
C LEU A 29 -3.12 19.25 1.85
N PRO A 30 -4.05 19.56 0.92
CA PRO A 30 -4.34 20.95 0.56
C PRO A 30 -4.83 21.83 1.71
N ARG A 31 -5.34 21.22 2.79
CA ARG A 31 -5.81 21.94 3.99
C ARG A 31 -4.68 22.28 4.95
N VAL A 32 -3.50 21.67 4.80
CA VAL A 32 -2.35 21.89 5.70
C VAL A 32 -1.75 23.28 5.48
N THR A 33 -1.34 23.58 4.27
CA THR A 33 -0.80 24.88 3.85
C THR A 33 -1.10 25.13 2.36
N ASP A 34 -0.99 26.38 1.93
CA ASP A 34 -1.14 26.74 0.51
C ASP A 34 0.01 26.16 -0.33
N SER A 35 1.18 25.95 0.27
CA SER A 35 2.35 25.36 -0.36
C SER A 35 2.51 23.86 -0.06
N TRP A 36 1.39 23.15 0.12
CA TRP A 36 1.37 21.74 0.53
C TRP A 36 2.12 20.80 -0.42
N TRP A 37 2.14 21.11 -1.72
CA TRP A 37 2.86 20.30 -2.70
C TRP A 37 4.36 20.28 -2.41
N GLU A 38 4.97 21.44 -2.19
CA GLU A 38 6.38 21.54 -1.83
C GLU A 38 6.62 21.06 -0.39
N ASP A 39 5.82 21.53 0.57
CA ASP A 39 6.06 21.31 2.00
C ASP A 39 5.76 19.88 2.46
N CYS A 40 4.74 19.24 1.90
CA CYS A 40 4.28 17.92 2.33
C CYS A 40 4.63 16.82 1.31
N VAL A 41 4.52 17.10 0.01
CA VAL A 41 4.74 16.08 -1.03
C VAL A 41 6.21 15.99 -1.39
N LEU A 42 6.79 17.01 -1.99
CA LEU A 42 8.17 16.96 -2.49
C LEU A 42 9.17 16.79 -1.36
N SER A 43 8.98 17.46 -0.23
CA SER A 43 9.86 17.35 0.94
C SER A 43 9.89 15.95 1.57
N SER A 44 8.85 15.16 1.37
CA SER A 44 8.74 13.79 1.92
C SER A 44 9.41 12.73 1.05
N LEU A 45 9.68 13.03 -0.21
CA LEU A 45 10.23 12.07 -1.17
C LEU A 45 11.70 11.77 -0.89
N SER A 46 12.14 10.54 -1.19
CA SER A 46 13.56 10.22 -1.28
C SER A 46 14.20 10.97 -2.45
N TYR A 47 15.52 11.04 -2.47
CA TYR A 47 16.23 11.68 -3.58
C TYR A 47 15.83 11.13 -4.94
N SER A 48 15.80 9.81 -5.09
CA SER A 48 15.43 9.16 -6.35
C SER A 48 13.96 9.36 -6.71
N GLN A 49 13.05 9.36 -5.75
CA GLN A 49 11.63 9.65 -5.98
C GLN A 49 11.42 11.10 -6.44
N ARG A 50 12.13 12.04 -5.81
CA ARG A 50 12.06 13.46 -6.19
C ARG A 50 12.62 13.68 -7.60
N GLU A 51 13.71 13.01 -7.95
CA GLU A 51 14.29 13.07 -9.29
C GLU A 51 13.31 12.59 -10.36
N VAL A 52 12.63 11.47 -10.12
CA VAL A 52 11.57 10.96 -11.01
C VAL A 52 10.42 11.97 -11.15
N ALA A 53 9.96 12.54 -10.04
CA ALA A 53 8.88 13.51 -10.04
C ALA A 53 9.25 14.77 -10.84
N GLU A 54 10.47 15.26 -10.69
CA GLU A 54 10.95 16.43 -11.43
C GLU A 54 11.15 16.12 -12.93
N ASN A 55 11.78 15.00 -13.26
CA ASN A 55 12.03 14.59 -14.64
C ASN A 55 10.76 14.31 -15.44
N ARG A 56 9.72 13.77 -14.79
CA ARG A 56 8.43 13.45 -15.42
C ARG A 56 7.38 14.55 -15.22
N ASN A 57 7.73 15.66 -14.61
CA ASN A 57 6.84 16.79 -14.34
C ASN A 57 5.56 16.37 -13.60
N PHE A 58 5.69 15.60 -12.51
CA PHE A 58 4.55 15.21 -11.69
C PHE A 58 3.86 16.45 -11.10
N SER A 59 2.56 16.54 -11.25
CA SER A 59 1.76 17.69 -10.81
C SER A 59 0.58 17.30 -9.91
N LYS A 60 0.33 16.03 -9.72
CA LYS A 60 -0.78 15.52 -8.91
C LYS A 60 -0.38 14.23 -8.19
N LEU A 61 -1.05 13.93 -7.08
CA LEU A 61 -0.75 12.76 -6.26
C LEU A 61 -0.92 11.44 -7.02
N SER A 62 -1.88 11.36 -7.94
CA SER A 62 -2.08 10.17 -8.76
C SER A 62 -0.94 9.85 -9.73
N ASP A 63 0.03 10.75 -9.89
CA ASP A 63 1.22 10.49 -10.70
C ASP A 63 2.23 9.58 -9.98
N PHE A 64 2.15 9.49 -8.65
CA PHE A 64 3.09 8.70 -7.83
C PHE A 64 2.68 7.24 -7.71
N ASP A 65 3.66 6.37 -7.54
CA ASP A 65 3.45 4.98 -7.17
C ASP A 65 3.11 4.82 -5.67
N LEU A 66 2.73 3.61 -5.29
CA LEU A 66 2.35 3.31 -3.90
C LEU A 66 3.49 3.59 -2.92
N ALA A 67 4.73 3.25 -3.27
CA ALA A 67 5.88 3.48 -2.39
C ALA A 67 6.07 4.95 -2.05
N ALA A 68 5.99 5.82 -3.05
CA ALA A 68 6.10 7.26 -2.86
C ALA A 68 4.91 7.82 -2.05
N LEU A 69 3.69 7.40 -2.36
CA LEU A 69 2.49 7.85 -1.64
C LEU A 69 2.49 7.44 -0.17
N LEU A 70 2.92 6.21 0.14
CA LEU A 70 3.07 5.75 1.53
C LEU A 70 4.11 6.56 2.29
N ARG A 71 5.23 6.87 1.64
CA ARG A 71 6.26 7.72 2.25
C ARG A 71 5.73 9.14 2.52
N ILE A 72 5.00 9.72 1.59
CA ILE A 72 4.36 11.03 1.77
C ILE A 72 3.42 10.98 2.99
N ALA A 73 2.56 9.98 3.08
CA ALA A 73 1.63 9.81 4.20
C ALA A 73 2.38 9.67 5.54
N ASP A 74 3.41 8.85 5.60
CA ASP A 74 4.19 8.63 6.83
C ASP A 74 4.96 9.88 7.26
N LYS A 75 5.65 10.55 6.34
CA LYS A 75 6.45 11.74 6.64
C LYS A 75 5.63 12.98 6.95
N SER A 76 4.44 13.11 6.36
CA SER A 76 3.55 14.25 6.56
C SER A 76 2.52 14.00 7.68
N TRP A 77 2.62 12.92 8.43
CA TRP A 77 1.59 12.48 9.39
C TRP A 77 1.25 13.56 10.42
N TYR A 78 2.24 14.16 11.03
CA TYR A 78 2.02 15.20 12.04
C TYR A 78 1.38 16.46 11.46
N ASP A 79 1.77 16.86 10.25
CA ASP A 79 1.16 17.99 9.56
C ASP A 79 -0.32 17.70 9.23
N MET A 80 -0.63 16.50 8.77
CA MET A 80 -2.00 16.07 8.48
C MET A 80 -2.87 16.04 9.74
N ARG A 81 -2.31 15.72 10.90
CA ARG A 81 -3.03 15.72 12.19
C ARG A 81 -3.52 17.11 12.59
N THR A 82 -2.95 18.17 12.08
CA THR A 82 -3.40 19.52 12.37
C THR A 82 -4.75 19.85 11.73
N VAL A 83 -5.13 19.11 10.69
CA VAL A 83 -6.36 19.37 9.91
C VAL A 83 -7.32 18.19 9.84
N ALA A 84 -6.92 16.99 10.30
CA ALA A 84 -7.74 15.79 10.27
C ALA A 84 -7.54 14.96 11.55
N TYR A 85 -8.56 14.19 11.93
CA TYR A 85 -8.45 13.23 13.02
C TYR A 85 -7.75 11.98 12.52
N LEU A 86 -6.51 11.76 13.00
CA LEU A 86 -5.65 10.65 12.58
C LEU A 86 -5.04 9.97 13.81
N PRO A 87 -5.66 8.88 14.31
CA PRO A 87 -5.11 8.15 15.45
C PRO A 87 -3.80 7.45 15.10
N THR A 88 -2.95 7.25 16.09
CA THR A 88 -1.63 6.61 15.93
C THR A 88 -1.71 5.22 15.29
N SER A 89 -2.78 4.47 15.55
CA SER A 89 -3.02 3.15 14.94
C SER A 89 -3.11 3.21 13.41
N GLU A 90 -3.60 4.31 12.85
CA GLU A 90 -3.66 4.49 11.39
C GLU A 90 -2.28 4.76 10.79
N ARG A 91 -1.39 5.42 11.52
CA ARG A 91 0.01 5.56 11.10
C ARG A 91 0.74 4.22 11.11
N GLU A 92 0.50 3.40 12.11
CA GLU A 92 1.04 2.04 12.18
C GLU A 92 0.58 1.22 10.98
N CYS A 93 -0.68 1.36 10.57
CA CYS A 93 -1.22 0.72 9.38
C CYS A 93 -0.49 1.17 8.09
N VAL A 94 -0.17 2.45 7.96
CA VAL A 94 0.65 2.96 6.85
C VAL A 94 2.03 2.30 6.84
N ARG A 95 2.68 2.18 7.99
CA ARG A 95 3.98 1.54 8.12
C ARG A 95 3.95 0.04 7.82
N ASP A 96 2.91 -0.65 8.28
CA ASP A 96 2.68 -2.05 7.92
C ASP A 96 2.51 -2.21 6.41
N MET A 97 1.80 -1.30 5.79
CA MET A 97 1.59 -1.30 4.34
C MET A 97 2.88 -1.05 3.56
N ILE A 98 3.80 -0.23 4.07
CA ILE A 98 5.14 -0.05 3.50
C ILE A 98 5.88 -1.39 3.47
N SER A 99 5.83 -2.15 4.55
CA SER A 99 6.45 -3.48 4.63
C SER A 99 5.81 -4.47 3.65
N VAL A 100 4.50 -4.50 3.57
CA VAL A 100 3.75 -5.34 2.61
C VAL A 100 4.15 -5.01 1.18
N ARG A 101 4.12 -3.74 0.80
CA ARG A 101 4.52 -3.29 -0.54
C ARG A 101 5.94 -3.73 -0.87
N ASN A 102 6.88 -3.54 0.05
CA ASN A 102 8.28 -3.89 -0.18
C ASN A 102 8.46 -5.41 -0.35
N ASN A 103 7.79 -6.21 0.46
CA ASN A 103 7.84 -7.67 0.36
C ASN A 103 7.32 -8.16 -1.00
N TRP A 104 6.21 -7.64 -1.47
CA TRP A 104 5.62 -8.05 -2.75
C TRP A 104 6.36 -7.50 -3.96
N ALA A 105 6.98 -6.34 -3.86
CA ALA A 105 7.83 -5.79 -4.92
C ALA A 105 9.07 -6.66 -5.18
N HIS A 106 9.57 -7.35 -4.16
CA HIS A 106 10.73 -8.23 -4.22
C HIS A 106 10.38 -9.72 -4.26
N CYS A 107 9.10 -10.08 -4.39
CA CYS A 107 8.64 -11.47 -4.47
C CYS A 107 8.96 -12.04 -5.87
N SER A 108 10.14 -12.63 -6.02
CA SER A 108 10.65 -13.04 -7.34
C SER A 108 10.53 -14.54 -7.62
N ALA A 109 10.89 -15.41 -6.72
CA ALA A 109 11.06 -16.83 -6.99
C ALA A 109 10.04 -17.74 -6.30
N GLU A 110 9.65 -17.44 -5.07
CA GLU A 110 8.77 -18.27 -4.26
C GLU A 110 7.67 -17.42 -3.60
N LEU A 111 6.46 -17.99 -3.51
CA LEU A 111 5.40 -17.37 -2.71
C LEU A 111 5.80 -17.38 -1.24
N PRO A 112 5.46 -16.33 -0.49
CA PRO A 112 5.46 -16.40 0.97
C PRO A 112 4.58 -17.56 1.45
N ASP A 113 4.79 -17.98 2.70
CA ASP A 113 3.90 -18.99 3.28
C ASP A 113 2.47 -18.47 3.44
N LYS A 114 1.55 -19.41 3.65
CA LYS A 114 0.11 -19.13 3.77
C LYS A 114 -0.19 -18.09 4.85
N ASP A 115 0.42 -18.22 6.03
CA ASP A 115 0.17 -17.31 7.14
C ASP A 115 0.66 -15.89 6.84
N THR A 116 1.78 -15.75 6.15
CA THR A 116 2.29 -14.45 5.69
C THR A 116 1.35 -13.80 4.68
N ILE A 117 0.86 -14.57 3.69
CA ILE A 117 -0.08 -14.04 2.69
C ILE A 117 -1.38 -13.57 3.37
N LEU A 118 -1.92 -14.37 4.28
CA LEU A 118 -3.15 -14.01 5.01
C LEU A 118 -2.95 -12.77 5.88
N ARG A 119 -1.81 -12.66 6.54
CA ARG A 119 -1.45 -11.46 7.31
C ARG A 119 -1.39 -10.23 6.41
N ASP A 120 -0.72 -10.33 5.27
CA ASP A 120 -0.59 -9.22 4.32
C ASP A 120 -1.94 -8.81 3.73
N LEU A 121 -2.80 -9.76 3.39
CA LEU A 121 -4.17 -9.47 2.94
C LEU A 121 -4.99 -8.74 4.01
N ASN A 122 -4.83 -9.12 5.28
CA ASN A 122 -5.50 -8.42 6.38
C ASN A 122 -4.98 -6.99 6.56
N ILE A 123 -3.69 -6.76 6.39
CA ILE A 123 -3.09 -5.42 6.40
C ILE A 123 -3.64 -4.58 5.25
N ILE A 124 -3.69 -5.14 4.04
CA ILE A 124 -4.27 -4.46 2.87
C ILE A 124 -5.75 -4.11 3.12
N LEU A 125 -6.51 -5.01 3.74
CA LEU A 125 -7.91 -4.77 4.08
C LEU A 125 -8.07 -3.59 5.04
N LYS A 126 -7.31 -3.56 6.12
CA LYS A 126 -7.35 -2.46 7.10
C LYS A 126 -6.95 -1.13 6.47
N PHE A 127 -5.92 -1.15 5.65
CA PHE A 127 -5.45 0.03 4.92
C PHE A 127 -6.50 0.53 3.93
N ALA A 128 -7.12 -0.37 3.17
CA ALA A 128 -8.19 -0.04 2.23
C ALA A 128 -9.39 0.62 2.94
N GLN A 129 -9.76 0.13 4.12
CA GLN A 129 -10.80 0.74 4.95
C GLN A 129 -10.41 2.15 5.42
N GLN A 130 -9.16 2.34 5.83
CA GLN A 130 -8.64 3.63 6.30
C GLN A 130 -8.68 4.69 5.20
N VAL A 131 -8.37 4.33 3.96
CA VAL A 131 -8.32 5.27 2.82
C VAL A 131 -9.60 5.25 1.97
N ASN A 132 -10.67 4.63 2.45
CA ASN A 132 -11.99 4.60 1.82
C ASN A 132 -11.97 4.03 0.40
N CYS A 133 -11.34 2.87 0.22
CA CYS A 133 -11.37 2.16 -1.05
C CYS A 133 -12.79 1.73 -1.45
N GLU A 134 -12.98 1.49 -2.73
CA GLU A 134 -14.24 1.00 -3.29
C GLU A 134 -14.57 -0.41 -2.80
N HIS A 135 -15.88 -0.74 -2.75
CA HIS A 135 -16.36 -2.04 -2.29
C HIS A 135 -15.75 -3.23 -3.07
N ALA A 136 -15.48 -3.07 -4.36
CA ALA A 136 -14.85 -4.08 -5.20
C ALA A 136 -13.49 -4.55 -4.65
N VAL A 137 -12.74 -3.67 -3.99
CA VAL A 137 -11.45 -4.00 -3.35
C VAL A 137 -11.68 -4.97 -2.20
N TYR A 138 -12.66 -4.72 -1.35
CA TYR A 138 -12.99 -5.61 -0.22
C TYR A 138 -13.45 -6.99 -0.70
N SER A 139 -14.26 -7.02 -1.75
CA SER A 139 -14.73 -8.28 -2.36
C SER A 139 -13.56 -9.10 -2.89
N LYS A 140 -12.60 -8.47 -3.56
CA LYS A 140 -11.41 -9.15 -4.08
C LYS A 140 -10.51 -9.70 -2.97
N ILE A 141 -10.32 -8.93 -1.91
CA ILE A 141 -9.54 -9.38 -0.73
C ILE A 141 -10.24 -10.59 -0.08
N SER A 142 -11.56 -10.54 0.05
CA SER A 142 -12.34 -11.65 0.63
C SER A 142 -12.25 -12.91 -0.22
N GLU A 143 -12.33 -12.80 -1.54
CA GLU A 143 -12.15 -13.93 -2.46
C GLU A 143 -10.76 -14.56 -2.33
N LEU A 144 -9.71 -13.76 -2.32
CA LEU A 144 -8.35 -14.24 -2.17
C LEU A 144 -8.15 -14.89 -0.80
N THR A 145 -8.63 -14.28 0.25
CA THR A 145 -8.54 -14.82 1.62
C THR A 145 -9.20 -16.18 1.70
N ALA A 146 -10.43 -16.29 1.21
CA ALA A 146 -11.19 -17.54 1.22
C ALA A 146 -10.48 -18.63 0.41
N PHE A 147 -9.91 -18.27 -0.75
CA PHE A 147 -9.15 -19.21 -1.57
C PHE A 147 -7.90 -19.71 -0.84
N ILE A 148 -7.12 -18.81 -0.24
CA ILE A 148 -5.86 -19.13 0.46
C ILE A 148 -6.13 -19.99 1.71
N GLU A 149 -7.25 -19.78 2.40
CA GLU A 149 -7.63 -20.53 3.60
C GLU A 149 -8.07 -21.97 3.30
N LYS A 150 -8.41 -22.30 2.05
CA LYS A 150 -8.79 -23.67 1.70
C LYS A 150 -7.60 -24.63 1.88
N PRO A 151 -7.81 -25.81 2.49
CA PRO A 151 -6.77 -26.83 2.60
C PRO A 151 -6.22 -27.21 1.22
N GLY A 152 -4.87 -27.24 1.10
CA GLY A 152 -4.20 -27.65 -0.14
C GLY A 152 -4.17 -26.60 -1.25
N SER A 153 -4.63 -25.37 -1.00
CA SER A 153 -4.65 -24.28 -1.98
C SER A 153 -3.27 -23.81 -2.39
N ILE A 154 -2.29 -23.87 -1.48
CA ILE A 154 -0.86 -23.55 -1.72
C ILE A 154 -0.05 -24.80 -1.39
N ALA A 155 0.82 -25.24 -2.32
CA ALA A 155 1.73 -26.33 -2.06
C ALA A 155 2.70 -25.95 -0.94
N VAL A 156 2.76 -26.78 0.11
CA VAL A 156 3.76 -26.66 1.17
C VAL A 156 5.11 -26.97 0.52
N PRO A 157 6.12 -26.07 0.62
CA PRO A 157 7.45 -26.40 0.13
C PRO A 157 7.94 -27.66 0.83
N PRO A 158 8.64 -28.56 0.12
CA PRO A 158 9.19 -29.74 0.76
C PRO A 158 10.09 -29.29 1.91
N GLN A 159 9.83 -29.81 3.10
CA GLN A 159 10.70 -29.61 4.24
C GLN A 159 12.08 -30.10 3.83
N ARG A 160 13.07 -29.23 3.84
CA ARG A 160 14.45 -29.67 3.68
C ARG A 160 14.73 -30.63 4.81
N ALA A 161 15.01 -31.88 4.49
CA ALA A 161 15.53 -32.82 5.46
C ALA A 161 16.85 -32.25 6.00
N GLU A 162 16.90 -32.02 7.30
CA GLU A 162 18.15 -31.67 7.98
C GLU A 162 19.16 -32.83 7.88
#